data_9623dc02e035a2ac362de885a3366e5c
#
_entry.id   9623dc02e035a2ac362de885a3366e5c
#
_cell.length_a   1.000
_cell.length_b   1.000
_cell.length_c   1.000
_cell.angle_alpha   90.00
_cell.angle_beta   90.00
_cell.angle_gamma   90.00
#
_symmetry.space_group_name_H-M   'P 1'
#
loop_
_entity.id
_entity.type
_entity.pdbx_description
1 polymer ?
#
loop_
_entity_poly.entity_id
_entity_poly.type
_entity_poly.pdbx_seq_one_letter_code
_entity_poly.pdbx_strand_id
1 'polypeptide(L)'
;MSKKPPITVSSLDLERLETLIESTPDTAFPGKAALLDELGRATVLEPEQMPPDVVTMNSTVRFSVADSGKEFELTLVYPRDAGGEGRISVLAPVGSALLGLSV
;
A
#
# COMPACT_ATOMS: atom_id res chain seq x y z
N MET A 1 6.52 -14.19 19.35
CA MET A 1 6.80 -13.36 18.17
C MET A 1 5.51 -13.13 17.40
N SER A 2 5.07 -11.90 17.33
CA SER A 2 3.85 -11.59 16.60
C SER A 2 4.15 -11.57 15.09
N LYS A 3 3.35 -12.31 14.33
CA LYS A 3 3.42 -12.28 12.89
C LYS A 3 2.30 -11.41 12.37
N LYS A 4 2.62 -10.49 11.49
CA LYS A 4 1.60 -9.71 10.82
C LYS A 4 0.78 -10.63 9.93
N PRO A 5 -0.55 -10.49 9.89
CA PRO A 5 -1.35 -11.25 8.94
C PRO A 5 -0.93 -10.91 7.51
N PRO A 6 -1.02 -11.88 6.58
CA PRO A 6 -0.69 -11.59 5.19
C PRO A 6 -1.65 -10.54 4.62
N ILE A 7 -1.10 -9.65 3.81
CA ILE A 7 -1.90 -8.66 3.10
C ILE A 7 -2.51 -9.31 1.85
N THR A 8 -3.53 -8.66 1.30
CA THR A 8 -4.17 -9.11 0.06
C THR A 8 -3.89 -8.09 -1.03
N VAL A 9 -3.37 -8.54 -2.17
CA VAL A 9 -3.06 -7.66 -3.30
C VAL A 9 -3.62 -8.27 -4.59
N SER A 10 -3.91 -7.40 -5.57
CA SER A 10 -4.28 -7.91 -6.89
C SER A 10 -3.03 -8.35 -7.65
N SER A 11 -3.19 -9.30 -8.55
CA SER A 11 -2.08 -9.78 -9.38
C SER A 11 -1.47 -8.65 -10.20
N LEU A 12 -2.30 -7.73 -10.68
CA LEU A 12 -1.83 -6.57 -11.44
C LEU A 12 -0.99 -5.65 -10.58
N ASP A 13 -1.45 -5.33 -9.37
CA ASP A 13 -0.71 -4.47 -8.45
C ASP A 13 0.59 -5.13 -8.03
N LEU A 14 0.58 -6.42 -7.76
CA LEU A 14 1.79 -7.14 -7.40
C LEU A 14 2.87 -7.02 -8.47
N GLU A 15 2.51 -7.25 -9.72
CA GLU A 15 3.44 -7.16 -10.84
C GLU A 15 4.02 -5.75 -10.96
N ARG A 16 3.17 -4.74 -10.89
CA ARG A 16 3.61 -3.34 -10.99
C ARG A 16 4.49 -2.92 -9.81
N LEU A 17 4.13 -3.36 -8.60
CA LEU A 17 4.90 -3.04 -7.42
C LEU A 17 6.26 -3.72 -7.43
N GLU A 18 6.36 -4.96 -7.85
CA GLU A 18 7.63 -5.65 -7.97
C GLU A 18 8.56 -4.93 -8.94
N THR A 19 8.03 -4.52 -10.09
CA THR A 19 8.82 -3.77 -11.07
C THR A 19 9.31 -2.44 -10.50
N LEU A 20 8.43 -1.71 -9.81
CA LEU A 20 8.79 -0.45 -9.18
C LEU A 20 9.90 -0.64 -8.14
N ILE A 21 9.75 -1.63 -7.27
CA ILE A 21 10.69 -1.86 -6.18
C ILE A 21 12.06 -2.27 -6.73
N GLU A 22 12.08 -3.11 -7.75
CA GLU A 22 13.32 -3.53 -8.39
C GLU A 22 14.09 -2.35 -8.99
N SER A 23 13.37 -1.36 -9.49
CA SER A 23 13.98 -0.18 -10.09
C SER A 23 14.34 0.91 -9.07
N THR A 24 13.99 0.71 -7.79
CA THR A 24 14.21 1.70 -6.74
C THR A 24 15.44 1.31 -5.92
N PRO A 25 16.45 2.21 -5.79
CA PRO A 25 17.61 1.91 -4.95
C PRO A 25 17.24 1.74 -3.48
N ASP A 26 17.97 0.89 -2.76
CA ASP A 26 17.74 0.68 -1.33
C ASP A 26 17.86 1.97 -0.53
N THR A 27 18.75 2.86 -0.95
CA THR A 27 18.96 4.15 -0.28
C THR A 27 17.79 5.10 -0.44
N ALA A 28 16.98 4.93 -1.50
CA ALA A 28 15.83 5.79 -1.75
C ALA A 28 14.57 5.29 -1.04
N PHE A 29 14.57 4.03 -0.59
CA PHE A 29 13.40 3.45 0.05
C PHE A 29 13.83 2.53 1.20
N PRO A 30 14.00 3.08 2.42
CA PRO A 30 14.43 2.28 3.57
C PRO A 30 13.51 1.11 3.91
N GLY A 31 12.22 1.22 3.58
CA GLY A 31 11.25 0.14 3.82
C GLY A 31 11.20 -0.94 2.75
N LYS A 32 12.12 -0.92 1.79
CA LYS A 32 12.09 -1.83 0.64
C LYS A 32 12.04 -3.30 1.03
N ALA A 33 12.91 -3.73 1.93
CA ALA A 33 12.97 -5.13 2.34
C ALA A 33 11.69 -5.58 3.03
N ALA A 34 11.11 -4.71 3.87
CA ALA A 34 9.88 -5.01 4.57
C ALA A 34 8.71 -5.15 3.60
N LEU A 35 8.61 -4.25 2.62
CA LEU A 35 7.55 -4.31 1.63
C LEU A 35 7.67 -5.54 0.74
N LEU A 36 8.89 -5.88 0.31
CA LEU A 36 9.13 -7.09 -0.47
C LEU A 36 8.73 -8.35 0.30
N ASP A 37 9.03 -8.39 1.59
CA ASP A 37 8.64 -9.51 2.43
C ASP A 37 7.12 -9.64 2.52
N GLU A 38 6.43 -8.54 2.72
CA GLU A 38 4.96 -8.55 2.77
C GLU A 38 4.36 -9.00 1.44
N LEU A 39 4.90 -8.53 0.32
CA LEU A 39 4.43 -8.94 -1.01
C LEU A 39 4.68 -10.42 -1.26
N GLY A 40 5.81 -10.94 -0.77
CA GLY A 40 6.12 -12.36 -0.90
C GLY A 40 5.18 -13.27 -0.12
N ARG A 41 4.54 -12.74 0.93
CA ARG A 41 3.59 -13.48 1.77
C ARG A 41 2.14 -13.15 1.45
N ALA A 42 1.90 -12.23 0.53
CA ALA A 42 0.57 -11.73 0.24
C ALA A 42 -0.33 -12.79 -0.40
N THR A 43 -1.61 -12.68 -0.11
CA THR A 43 -2.63 -13.42 -0.84
C THR A 43 -2.88 -12.66 -2.15
N VAL A 44 -2.65 -13.33 -3.27
CA VAL A 44 -2.77 -12.71 -4.58
C VAL A 44 -4.07 -13.14 -5.25
N LEU A 45 -4.90 -12.17 -5.60
CA LEU A 45 -6.18 -12.41 -6.27
C LEU A 45 -6.21 -11.67 -7.61
N GLU A 46 -7.07 -12.14 -8.51
CA GLU A 46 -7.31 -11.39 -9.74
C GLU A 46 -7.98 -10.06 -9.40
N PRO A 47 -7.75 -8.98 -10.20
CA PRO A 47 -8.34 -7.68 -9.90
C PRO A 47 -9.85 -7.70 -9.68
N GLU A 48 -10.58 -8.48 -10.46
CA GLU A 48 -12.03 -8.59 -10.33
C GLU A 48 -12.48 -9.37 -9.10
N GLN A 49 -11.57 -10.08 -8.45
CA GLN A 49 -11.85 -10.85 -7.24
C GLN A 49 -11.50 -10.10 -5.96
N MET A 50 -10.90 -8.92 -6.08
CA MET A 50 -10.49 -8.16 -4.90
C MET A 50 -11.69 -7.72 -4.08
N PRO A 51 -11.66 -7.94 -2.75
CA PRO A 51 -12.72 -7.43 -1.88
C PRO A 51 -12.75 -5.90 -1.91
N PRO A 52 -13.94 -5.28 -1.90
CA PRO A 52 -14.03 -3.82 -1.97
C PRO A 52 -13.51 -3.10 -0.72
N ASP A 53 -13.34 -3.81 0.38
CA ASP A 53 -12.85 -3.24 1.63
C ASP A 53 -11.33 -3.36 1.81
N VAL A 54 -10.62 -3.87 0.81
CA VAL A 54 -9.16 -3.97 0.86
C VAL A 54 -8.53 -2.81 0.13
N VAL A 55 -7.50 -2.21 0.74
CA VAL A 55 -6.78 -1.08 0.14
C VAL A 55 -5.89 -1.59 -0.99
N THR A 56 -6.11 -1.07 -2.18
CA THR A 56 -5.33 -1.39 -3.37
C THR A 56 -4.66 -0.11 -3.88
N MET A 57 -3.81 -0.25 -4.91
CA MET A 57 -3.26 0.94 -5.57
C MET A 57 -4.41 1.76 -6.16
N ASN A 58 -4.29 3.09 -6.03
CA ASN A 58 -5.30 4.06 -6.46
C ASN A 58 -6.61 4.02 -5.66
N SER A 59 -6.63 3.30 -4.54
CA SER A 59 -7.75 3.32 -3.61
C SER A 59 -7.71 4.56 -2.73
N THR A 60 -8.88 5.13 -2.46
CA THR A 60 -9.01 6.23 -1.52
C THR A 60 -9.47 5.67 -0.18
N VAL A 61 -8.71 5.98 0.88
CA VAL A 61 -8.97 5.50 2.23
C VAL A 61 -9.34 6.67 3.11
N ARG A 62 -10.45 6.54 3.84
CA ARG A 62 -10.85 7.53 4.84
C ARG A 62 -10.55 6.97 6.22
N PHE A 63 -9.90 7.78 7.05
CA PHE A 63 -9.63 7.39 8.43
C PHE A 63 -9.76 8.59 9.35
N SER A 64 -9.99 8.32 10.62
CA SER A 64 -10.13 9.37 11.63
C SER A 64 -9.06 9.20 12.71
N VAL A 65 -8.65 10.34 13.27
CA VAL A 65 -7.71 10.35 14.40
C VAL A 65 -8.55 10.50 15.67
N ALA A 66 -8.49 9.48 16.54
CA ALA A 66 -9.35 9.41 17.71
C ALA A 66 -9.22 10.62 18.65
N ASP A 67 -8.00 11.11 18.85
CA ASP A 67 -7.75 12.20 19.80
C ASP A 67 -8.29 13.56 19.34
N SER A 68 -8.28 13.81 18.04
CA SER A 68 -8.67 15.11 17.50
C SER A 68 -10.04 15.11 16.84
N GLY A 69 -10.58 13.93 16.57
CA GLY A 69 -11.81 13.79 15.81
C GLY A 69 -11.69 14.18 14.34
N LYS A 70 -10.49 14.44 13.87
CA LYS A 70 -10.27 14.83 12.48
C LYS A 70 -10.33 13.61 11.57
N GLU A 71 -10.91 13.80 10.41
CA GLU A 71 -10.95 12.78 9.37
C GLU A 71 -9.99 13.16 8.25
N PHE A 72 -9.33 12.13 7.71
CA PHE A 72 -8.41 12.28 6.59
C PHE A 72 -8.82 11.33 5.49
N GLU A 73 -8.60 11.76 4.26
CA GLU A 73 -8.85 10.95 3.09
C GLU A 73 -7.57 10.94 2.25
N LEU A 74 -7.02 9.75 2.02
CA LEU A 74 -5.78 9.60 1.25
C LEU A 74 -5.99 8.58 0.15
N THR A 75 -5.43 8.88 -1.02
CA THR A 75 -5.40 7.96 -2.15
C THR A 75 -4.00 7.38 -2.27
N LEU A 76 -3.91 6.05 -2.23
CA LEU A 76 -2.63 5.35 -2.36
C LEU A 76 -2.24 5.30 -3.82
N VAL A 77 -1.09 5.88 -4.15
CA VAL A 77 -0.64 6.01 -5.54
C VAL A 77 0.80 5.58 -5.71
N TYR A 78 1.22 5.41 -6.96
CA TYR A 78 2.63 5.21 -7.29
C TYR A 78 3.39 6.53 -7.10
N PRO A 79 4.72 6.48 -6.85
CA PRO A 79 5.47 7.70 -6.51
C PRO A 79 5.31 8.85 -7.49
N ARG A 80 5.24 8.58 -8.78
CA ARG A 80 5.13 9.65 -9.78
C ARG A 80 3.80 10.41 -9.70
N ASP A 81 2.79 9.81 -9.06
CA ASP A 81 1.47 10.41 -8.94
C ASP A 81 1.23 11.02 -7.56
N ALA A 82 2.25 11.03 -6.70
CA ALA A 82 2.10 11.44 -5.31
C ALA A 82 2.18 12.95 -5.08
N GLY A 83 2.29 13.76 -6.12
CA GLY A 83 2.52 15.20 -5.99
C GLY A 83 1.31 16.05 -5.62
N GLY A 84 0.12 15.49 -5.47
CA GLY A 84 -1.09 16.23 -5.16
C GLY A 84 -1.55 16.07 -3.72
N GLU A 85 -2.43 16.97 -3.28
CA GLU A 85 -3.04 16.84 -1.97
C GLU A 85 -3.90 15.58 -1.90
N GLY A 86 -3.91 14.94 -0.74
CA GLY A 86 -4.70 13.73 -0.53
C GLY A 86 -4.13 12.49 -1.19
N ARG A 87 -2.92 12.58 -1.74
CA ARG A 87 -2.24 11.43 -2.36
C ARG A 87 -1.01 11.06 -1.56
N ILE A 88 -0.80 9.76 -1.41
CA ILE A 88 0.36 9.26 -0.68
C ILE A 88 1.03 8.15 -1.48
N SER A 89 2.36 8.22 -1.59
CA SER A 89 3.13 7.21 -2.30
C SER A 89 3.10 5.88 -1.53
N VAL A 90 2.99 4.78 -2.27
CA VAL A 90 3.10 3.44 -1.68
C VAL A 90 4.48 3.23 -1.04
N LEU A 91 5.49 3.99 -1.46
CA LEU A 91 6.84 3.90 -0.87
C LEU A 91 6.97 4.71 0.43
N ALA A 92 6.04 5.60 0.72
CA ALA A 92 6.03 6.32 1.99
C ALA A 92 5.66 5.37 3.12
N PRO A 93 6.18 5.58 4.35
CA PRO A 93 5.89 4.67 5.47
C PRO A 93 4.40 4.44 5.70
N VAL A 94 3.59 5.50 5.66
CA VAL A 94 2.14 5.35 5.82
C VAL A 94 1.52 4.63 4.64
N GLY A 95 1.97 4.96 3.42
CA GLY A 95 1.45 4.32 2.21
C GLY A 95 1.71 2.82 2.18
N SER A 96 2.94 2.41 2.50
CA SER A 96 3.26 0.98 2.53
C SER A 96 2.50 0.24 3.62
N ALA A 97 2.19 0.91 4.73
CA ALA A 97 1.41 0.32 5.81
C ALA A 97 -0.08 0.16 5.45
N LEU A 98 -0.60 1.00 4.55
CA LEU A 98 -2.00 0.93 4.13
C LEU A 98 -2.27 -0.18 3.12
N LEU A 99 -1.27 -0.50 2.30
CA LEU A 99 -1.46 -1.47 1.20
C LEU A 99 -1.91 -2.82 1.73
N GLY A 100 -2.99 -3.33 1.17
CA GLY A 100 -3.50 -4.66 1.50
C GLY A 100 -4.28 -4.75 2.80
N LEU A 101 -4.46 -3.65 3.51
CA LEU A 101 -5.27 -3.66 4.74
C LEU A 101 -6.75 -3.74 4.39
N SER A 102 -7.52 -4.40 5.27
CA SER A 102 -8.98 -4.37 5.21
C SER A 102 -9.48 -3.17 6.00
N VAL A 103 -10.42 -2.49 5.43
CA VAL A 103 -11.00 -1.29 6.05
C VAL A 103 -12.24 -1.65 6.85
#